data_695c8f6a100911376fb2fc6cb244d992
#
_entry.id   695c8f6a100911376fb2fc6cb244d992
#
_cell.length_a   1.000
_cell.length_b   1.000
_cell.length_c   1.000
_cell.angle_alpha   90.00
_cell.angle_beta   90.00
_cell.angle_gamma   90.00
#
_symmetry.space_group_name_H-M   'P 1'
#
loop_
_entity.id
_entity.type
_entity.pdbx_description
1 polymer ?
#
loop_
_entity_poly.entity_id
_entity_poly.type
_entity_poly.pdbx_seq_one_letter_code
_entity_poly.pdbx_strand_id
1 'polypeptide(L)'
;MKKKRWSRLLALLVLGLSVSLLAGWGGESTKAAASKEDAETIQVYLWTTNLYDTYAPYIQSQLPDVNIEFIVGHNDLDFYTFLQENGGLPDIITCCRFSLHDAAPLKGSLMNLAMTNEAGAVYNNYLTNFMNEDGSINWLPVCADAHGFVVNRGLFEKYDIPLPTDYDSFVSACQAFAQVGVRGFTADYAYDYTCMETLQGLSASALASSAGVKWRTAYSDPADTTRVGLDETVWPQVFARMEQFITDTGLNRSDLENNYDTIAELFANEQLAMYFGTSAGVQQYRDQGLDTVFMPFFNDNGEKWLMTTPYFQIALNRELENDEARRNKAMRVLKVMMSADAQNLVCAGQDTLSYSQDVPLRFTDALSDVRPVVEENHMYI
;
A
#
# COMPACT_ATOMS: atom_id res chain seq x y z
N MET A 1 -22.52 -22.97 -15.25
CA MET A 1 -22.98 -22.17 -16.41
C MET A 1 -23.12 -20.69 -16.05
N LYS A 2 -22.07 -19.99 -15.57
CA LYS A 2 -22.09 -18.55 -15.25
C LYS A 2 -20.88 -17.74 -15.81
N LYS A 3 -20.10 -18.33 -16.72
CA LYS A 3 -18.90 -17.69 -17.32
C LYS A 3 -19.14 -16.81 -18.57
N LYS A 4 -20.37 -16.61 -19.00
CA LYS A 4 -20.68 -15.94 -20.30
C LYS A 4 -21.22 -14.50 -20.20
N ARG A 5 -21.34 -13.92 -19.01
CA ARG A 5 -21.92 -12.56 -18.85
C ARG A 5 -20.90 -11.43 -18.61
N TRP A 6 -19.67 -11.75 -18.24
CA TRP A 6 -18.64 -10.74 -17.95
C TRP A 6 -17.87 -10.26 -19.19
N SER A 7 -17.80 -11.09 -20.23
CA SER A 7 -17.10 -10.71 -21.47
C SER A 7 -17.79 -9.61 -22.30
N ARG A 8 -19.03 -9.24 -21.96
CA ARG A 8 -19.75 -8.17 -22.70
C ARG A 8 -19.71 -6.80 -22.05
N LEU A 9 -19.32 -6.70 -20.78
CA LEU A 9 -19.17 -5.41 -20.07
C LEU A 9 -17.77 -4.81 -20.23
N LEU A 10 -16.75 -5.66 -20.38
CA LEU A 10 -15.37 -5.18 -20.69
C LEU A 10 -15.24 -4.60 -22.10
N ALA A 11 -16.06 -5.03 -23.04
CA ALA A 11 -16.02 -4.52 -24.43
C ALA A 11 -16.58 -3.09 -24.59
N LEU A 12 -17.25 -2.54 -23.60
CA LEU A 12 -17.88 -1.21 -23.69
C LEU A 12 -17.03 -0.07 -23.10
N LEU A 13 -16.00 -0.37 -22.32
CA LEU A 13 -15.07 0.65 -21.74
C LEU A 13 -13.86 0.95 -22.63
N VAL A 14 -13.56 0.08 -23.61
CA VAL A 14 -12.49 0.29 -24.59
C VAL A 14 -12.97 1.08 -25.83
N LEU A 15 -14.25 1.33 -25.97
CA LEU A 15 -14.86 1.97 -27.17
C LEU A 15 -14.91 3.50 -27.13
N GLY A 16 -14.30 4.13 -26.11
CA GLY A 16 -14.18 5.59 -26.03
C GLY A 16 -12.96 6.17 -26.77
N LEU A 17 -12.06 5.36 -27.30
CA LEU A 17 -10.75 5.80 -27.80
C LEU A 17 -10.48 5.56 -29.28
N SER A 18 -11.46 5.23 -30.11
CA SER A 18 -11.19 5.16 -31.56
C SER A 18 -12.45 5.15 -32.39
N VAL A 19 -12.95 6.32 -32.72
CA VAL A 19 -13.81 6.51 -33.90
C VAL A 19 -12.98 7.17 -34.97
N SER A 20 -12.28 6.37 -35.72
CA SER A 20 -11.95 6.55 -37.14
C SER A 20 -11.13 5.36 -37.60
N LEU A 21 -11.79 4.37 -38.23
CA LEU A 21 -11.22 3.52 -39.28
C LEU A 21 -12.23 2.44 -39.65
N LEU A 22 -13.00 2.76 -40.68
CA LEU A 22 -13.64 1.77 -41.51
C LEU A 22 -13.31 2.10 -42.97
N ALA A 23 -12.30 1.41 -43.48
CA ALA A 23 -12.24 0.99 -44.90
C ALA A 23 -10.90 0.30 -45.16
N GLY A 24 -10.89 -0.92 -45.62
CA GLY A 24 -9.74 -1.54 -46.27
C GLY A 24 -9.37 -2.92 -45.77
N TRP A 25 -9.88 -3.93 -46.45
CA TRP A 25 -9.53 -5.34 -46.32
C TRP A 25 -8.14 -5.60 -46.94
N GLY A 26 -7.27 -6.27 -46.24
CA GLY A 26 -6.06 -6.91 -46.83
C GLY A 26 -4.81 -6.80 -45.93
N GLY A 27 -4.46 -7.86 -45.28
CA GLY A 27 -3.22 -8.41 -44.76
C GLY A 27 -2.09 -7.49 -44.32
N GLU A 28 -1.51 -7.93 -43.22
CA GLU A 28 -0.31 -7.49 -42.50
C GLU A 28 -0.59 -6.67 -41.24
N SER A 29 -0.23 -7.24 -40.09
CA SER A 29 -0.27 -6.54 -38.80
C SER A 29 0.80 -5.46 -38.78
N THR A 30 0.45 -4.28 -39.27
CA THR A 30 1.22 -3.07 -39.03
C THR A 30 0.92 -2.58 -37.61
N LYS A 31 1.91 -2.58 -36.71
CA LYS A 31 1.90 -1.72 -35.54
C LYS A 31 1.45 -0.32 -36.02
N ALA A 32 0.32 0.15 -35.53
CA ALA A 32 -0.12 1.50 -35.81
C ALA A 32 0.98 2.44 -35.31
N ALA A 33 1.61 3.17 -36.21
CA ALA A 33 2.54 4.21 -35.84
C ALA A 33 1.73 5.28 -35.07
N ALA A 34 2.11 5.51 -33.80
CA ALA A 34 1.54 6.60 -33.01
C ALA A 34 1.66 7.92 -33.80
N SER A 35 0.66 8.78 -33.71
CA SER A 35 0.72 10.10 -34.34
C SER A 35 1.86 10.93 -33.75
N LYS A 36 2.37 11.92 -34.45
CA LYS A 36 3.43 12.79 -33.92
C LYS A 36 3.02 13.48 -32.59
N GLU A 37 1.74 13.75 -32.43
CA GLU A 37 1.16 14.35 -31.23
C GLU A 37 1.14 13.40 -30.06
N ASP A 38 0.84 12.10 -30.29
CA ASP A 38 0.90 11.04 -29.31
C ASP A 38 2.35 10.74 -28.85
N ALA A 39 3.33 10.88 -29.75
CA ALA A 39 4.75 10.70 -29.43
C ALA A 39 5.33 11.80 -28.51
N GLU A 40 4.66 12.95 -28.39
CA GLU A 40 5.09 14.05 -27.52
C GLU A 40 4.43 14.06 -26.13
N THR A 41 3.35 13.32 -25.94
CA THR A 41 2.59 13.25 -24.70
C THR A 41 3.18 12.20 -23.77
N ILE A 42 3.41 12.55 -22.51
CA ILE A 42 3.82 11.61 -21.47
C ILE A 42 2.58 11.03 -20.80
N GLN A 43 2.44 9.73 -20.85
CA GLN A 43 1.34 9.01 -20.22
C GLN A 43 1.69 8.62 -18.79
N VAL A 44 0.85 9.02 -17.84
CA VAL A 44 0.99 8.69 -16.41
C VAL A 44 -0.23 7.92 -15.96
N TYR A 45 -0.03 6.67 -15.59
CA TYR A 45 -1.07 5.80 -15.03
C TYR A 45 -1.14 5.93 -13.52
N LEU A 46 -2.29 6.35 -13.01
CA LEU A 46 -2.60 6.42 -11.58
C LEU A 46 -3.48 5.22 -11.19
N TRP A 47 -3.05 4.45 -10.22
CA TRP A 47 -3.76 3.25 -9.77
C TRP A 47 -5.07 3.55 -9.02
N THR A 48 -5.27 4.80 -8.59
CA THR A 48 -6.46 5.23 -7.83
C THR A 48 -6.99 6.58 -8.32
N THR A 49 -8.31 6.76 -8.24
CA THR A 49 -8.98 8.03 -8.54
C THR A 49 -8.70 9.11 -7.49
N ASN A 50 -8.39 8.72 -6.25
CA ASN A 50 -8.19 9.65 -5.13
C ASN A 50 -7.09 10.69 -5.39
N LEU A 51 -6.12 10.35 -6.22
CA LEU A 51 -5.00 11.25 -6.57
C LEU A 51 -5.28 12.11 -7.80
N TYR A 52 -6.35 11.83 -8.56
CA TYR A 52 -6.61 12.52 -9.82
C TYR A 52 -6.96 13.99 -9.63
N ASP A 53 -7.74 14.32 -8.60
CA ASP A 53 -8.25 15.68 -8.39
C ASP A 53 -7.25 16.64 -7.74
N THR A 54 -6.23 16.13 -7.06
CA THR A 54 -5.25 16.95 -6.33
C THR A 54 -3.84 16.80 -6.88
N TYR A 55 -3.37 15.58 -7.04
CA TYR A 55 -2.00 15.27 -7.41
C TYR A 55 -1.72 15.52 -8.89
N ALA A 56 -2.60 15.07 -9.79
CA ALA A 56 -2.42 15.23 -11.24
C ALA A 56 -2.41 16.71 -11.68
N PRO A 57 -3.34 17.60 -11.23
CA PRO A 57 -3.29 19.02 -11.54
C PRO A 57 -2.04 19.71 -11.01
N TYR A 58 -1.57 19.31 -9.82
CA TYR A 58 -0.31 19.83 -9.29
C TYR A 58 0.86 19.49 -10.21
N ILE A 59 1.04 18.22 -10.58
CA ILE A 59 2.12 17.78 -11.48
C ILE A 59 2.08 18.57 -12.80
N GLN A 60 0.91 18.68 -13.42
CA GLN A 60 0.76 19.44 -14.68
C GLN A 60 1.11 20.91 -14.50
N SER A 61 0.78 21.51 -13.36
CA SER A 61 1.08 22.92 -13.09
C SER A 61 2.58 23.21 -12.99
N GLN A 62 3.36 22.24 -12.55
CA GLN A 62 4.82 22.34 -12.41
C GLN A 62 5.55 22.17 -13.75
N LEU A 63 4.87 21.62 -14.76
CA LEU A 63 5.43 21.27 -16.07
C LEU A 63 4.52 21.78 -17.20
N PRO A 64 4.34 23.11 -17.33
CA PRO A 64 3.41 23.67 -18.33
C PRO A 64 3.88 23.43 -19.77
N ASP A 65 5.14 23.10 -19.98
CA ASP A 65 5.75 22.79 -21.28
C ASP A 65 5.74 21.30 -21.62
N VAL A 66 5.23 20.44 -20.74
CA VAL A 66 5.09 19.00 -20.98
C VAL A 66 3.61 18.66 -21.07
N ASN A 67 3.20 18.08 -22.19
CA ASN A 67 1.87 17.54 -22.31
C ASN A 67 1.81 16.20 -21.55
N ILE A 68 0.95 16.10 -20.52
CA ILE A 68 0.81 14.92 -19.68
C ILE A 68 -0.63 14.42 -19.76
N GLU A 69 -0.79 13.16 -20.13
CA GLU A 69 -2.06 12.45 -20.09
C GLU A 69 -2.11 11.57 -18.84
N PHE A 70 -3.03 11.87 -17.93
CA PHE A 70 -3.26 11.06 -16.75
C PHE A 70 -4.35 10.02 -17.02
N ILE A 71 -4.02 8.76 -16.87
CA ILE A 71 -4.91 7.61 -17.04
C ILE A 71 -5.18 7.04 -15.65
N VAL A 72 -6.45 6.90 -15.29
CA VAL A 72 -6.85 6.33 -14.01
C VAL A 72 -7.40 4.92 -14.21
N GLY A 73 -6.96 3.99 -13.41
CA GLY A 73 -7.37 2.60 -13.55
C GLY A 73 -7.38 1.83 -12.23
N HIS A 74 -6.95 0.59 -12.27
CA HIS A 74 -7.01 -0.34 -11.16
C HIS A 74 -5.61 -0.77 -10.71
N ASN A 75 -5.47 -1.11 -9.43
CA ASN A 75 -4.27 -1.74 -8.89
C ASN A 75 -4.39 -3.26 -9.00
N ASP A 76 -4.19 -3.79 -10.21
CA ASP A 76 -4.32 -5.21 -10.51
C ASP A 76 -3.16 -5.63 -11.41
N LEU A 77 -2.35 -6.59 -10.97
CA LEU A 77 -1.20 -7.08 -11.71
C LEU A 77 -1.59 -7.68 -13.06
N ASP A 78 -2.72 -8.39 -13.12
CA ASP A 78 -3.23 -8.95 -14.38
C ASP A 78 -3.56 -7.83 -15.38
N PHE A 79 -4.01 -6.67 -14.89
CA PHE A 79 -4.27 -5.51 -15.72
C PHE A 79 -2.98 -4.88 -16.28
N TYR A 80 -1.93 -4.75 -15.48
CA TYR A 80 -0.63 -4.25 -15.98
C TYR A 80 -0.02 -5.23 -16.99
N THR A 81 -0.13 -6.52 -16.75
CA THR A 81 0.29 -7.55 -17.69
C THR A 81 -0.51 -7.47 -19.00
N PHE A 82 -1.81 -7.27 -18.88
CA PHE A 82 -2.68 -7.05 -20.05
C PHE A 82 -2.27 -5.81 -20.86
N LEU A 83 -1.95 -4.70 -20.21
CA LEU A 83 -1.46 -3.49 -20.89
C LEU A 83 -0.14 -3.78 -21.63
N GLN A 84 0.78 -4.48 -20.98
CA GLN A 84 2.06 -4.87 -21.56
C GLN A 84 1.89 -5.69 -22.85
N GLU A 85 0.94 -6.63 -22.85
CA GLU A 85 0.68 -7.53 -23.98
C GLU A 85 -0.09 -6.87 -25.14
N ASN A 86 -0.91 -5.84 -24.84
CA ASN A 86 -1.90 -5.32 -25.80
C ASN A 86 -1.69 -3.88 -26.27
N GLY A 87 -0.56 -3.29 -26.06
CA GLY A 87 -0.31 -1.92 -26.55
C GLY A 87 0.88 -1.24 -25.89
N GLY A 88 1.41 -1.89 -24.90
CA GLY A 88 2.50 -1.39 -24.09
C GLY A 88 2.04 -0.69 -22.82
N LEU A 89 2.96 -0.59 -21.86
CA LEU A 89 2.75 0.15 -20.62
C LEU A 89 2.78 1.65 -20.89
N PRO A 90 2.02 2.48 -20.16
CA PRO A 90 2.23 3.92 -20.08
C PRO A 90 3.69 4.27 -19.73
N ASP A 91 4.11 5.50 -19.99
CA ASP A 91 5.49 5.94 -19.71
C ASP A 91 5.84 5.86 -18.25
N ILE A 92 4.91 6.28 -17.40
CA ILE A 92 5.00 6.22 -15.94
C ILE A 92 3.80 5.45 -15.44
N ILE A 93 4.05 4.48 -14.58
CA ILE A 93 2.99 3.69 -13.95
C ILE A 93 3.12 3.77 -12.44
N THR A 94 1.99 3.75 -11.76
CA THR A 94 1.92 3.73 -10.30
C THR A 94 1.16 2.51 -9.82
N CYS A 95 1.48 2.03 -8.64
CA CYS A 95 0.79 0.91 -8.02
C CYS A 95 0.72 1.06 -6.49
N CYS A 96 0.00 0.17 -5.86
CA CYS A 96 -0.11 0.02 -4.41
C CYS A 96 0.24 -1.41 -4.01
N ARG A 97 1.03 -1.57 -2.95
CA ARG A 97 1.30 -2.86 -2.28
C ARG A 97 1.94 -3.96 -3.14
N PHE A 98 2.61 -3.62 -4.25
CA PHE A 98 3.34 -4.64 -4.99
C PHE A 98 4.64 -4.96 -4.29
N SER A 99 4.79 -6.23 -3.89
CA SER A 99 6.07 -6.78 -3.47
C SER A 99 6.98 -7.02 -4.69
N LEU A 100 8.27 -7.29 -4.45
CA LEU A 100 9.18 -7.70 -5.54
C LEU A 100 8.70 -8.97 -6.24
N HIS A 101 8.08 -9.88 -5.50
CA HIS A 101 7.53 -11.12 -6.05
C HIS A 101 6.34 -10.84 -6.99
N ASP A 102 5.39 -10.02 -6.55
CA ASP A 102 4.22 -9.66 -7.36
C ASP A 102 4.64 -8.89 -8.62
N ALA A 103 5.61 -8.00 -8.50
CA ALA A 103 6.08 -7.17 -9.59
C ALA A 103 7.06 -7.90 -10.55
N ALA A 104 7.52 -9.11 -10.22
CA ALA A 104 8.50 -9.86 -11.01
C ALA A 104 8.11 -10.04 -12.50
N PRO A 105 6.85 -10.31 -12.87
CA PRO A 105 6.44 -10.41 -14.28
C PRO A 105 6.70 -9.14 -15.09
N LEU A 106 6.63 -7.97 -14.44
CA LEU A 106 6.81 -6.67 -15.09
C LEU A 106 8.27 -6.20 -15.12
N LYS A 107 9.17 -6.83 -14.35
CA LYS A 107 10.57 -6.39 -14.19
C LYS A 107 11.27 -6.12 -15.54
N GLY A 108 11.08 -7.00 -16.52
CA GLY A 108 11.69 -6.89 -17.85
C GLY A 108 11.19 -5.70 -18.68
N SER A 109 10.05 -5.11 -18.32
CA SER A 109 9.41 -4.00 -19.02
C SER A 109 9.60 -2.64 -18.31
N LEU A 110 10.30 -2.63 -17.17
CA LEU A 110 10.52 -1.45 -16.36
C LEU A 110 11.98 -1.01 -16.37
N MET A 111 12.19 0.31 -16.32
CA MET A 111 13.53 0.89 -16.20
C MET A 111 14.16 0.57 -14.84
N ASN A 112 15.49 0.49 -14.83
CA ASN A 112 16.24 0.48 -13.58
C ASN A 112 16.45 1.91 -13.07
N LEU A 113 15.88 2.23 -11.93
CA LEU A 113 15.92 3.56 -11.31
C LEU A 113 16.95 3.66 -10.16
N ALA A 114 17.72 2.60 -9.87
CA ALA A 114 18.63 2.55 -8.71
C ALA A 114 19.65 3.70 -8.65
N MET A 115 20.05 4.23 -9.80
CA MET A 115 21.07 5.30 -9.90
C MET A 115 20.47 6.69 -10.12
N THR A 116 19.16 6.86 -9.91
CA THR A 116 18.50 8.16 -10.03
C THR A 116 18.63 8.96 -8.72
N ASN A 117 18.54 10.28 -8.83
CA ASN A 117 18.49 11.15 -7.66
C ASN A 117 17.24 10.88 -6.82
N GLU A 118 16.15 10.52 -7.47
CA GLU A 118 14.86 10.19 -6.86
C GLU A 118 14.96 8.95 -5.98
N ALA A 119 15.70 7.93 -6.42
CA ALA A 119 16.01 6.76 -5.59
C ALA A 119 16.88 7.15 -4.38
N GLY A 120 17.87 8.02 -4.60
CA GLY A 120 18.75 8.51 -3.53
C GLY A 120 18.03 9.35 -2.47
N ALA A 121 16.85 9.90 -2.77
CA ALA A 121 16.03 10.64 -1.83
C ALA A 121 15.18 9.75 -0.90
N VAL A 122 15.02 8.46 -1.21
CA VAL A 122 14.31 7.50 -0.36
C VAL A 122 15.22 7.02 0.77
N TYR A 123 14.67 6.83 1.97
CA TYR A 123 15.42 6.22 3.07
C TYR A 123 15.92 4.83 2.70
N ASN A 124 17.19 4.54 2.95
CA ASN A 124 17.84 3.30 2.54
C ASN A 124 17.17 2.04 3.09
N ASN A 125 16.70 2.06 4.34
CA ASN A 125 16.01 0.94 4.96
C ASN A 125 14.71 0.58 4.24
N TYR A 126 14.03 1.55 3.62
CA TYR A 126 12.85 1.30 2.79
C TYR A 126 13.26 0.87 1.38
N LEU A 127 14.21 1.57 0.77
CA LEU A 127 14.63 1.32 -0.60
C LEU A 127 15.15 -0.11 -0.81
N THR A 128 15.84 -0.67 0.18
CA THR A 128 16.35 -2.05 0.13
C THR A 128 15.27 -3.12 -0.02
N ASN A 129 14.04 -2.85 0.46
CA ASN A 129 12.92 -3.77 0.27
C ASN A 129 12.41 -3.82 -1.19
N PHE A 130 12.81 -2.87 -2.02
CA PHE A 130 12.45 -2.76 -3.45
C PHE A 130 13.64 -3.06 -4.37
N MET A 131 14.77 -3.47 -3.81
CA MET A 131 15.97 -3.82 -4.56
C MET A 131 15.91 -5.28 -5.00
N ASN A 132 16.03 -5.52 -6.30
CA ASN A 132 16.16 -6.86 -6.85
C ASN A 132 17.55 -7.45 -6.51
N GLU A 133 17.72 -8.76 -6.66
CA GLU A 133 18.99 -9.48 -6.41
C GLU A 133 20.16 -8.92 -7.23
N ASP A 134 19.91 -8.42 -8.44
CA ASP A 134 20.89 -7.79 -9.31
C ASP A 134 21.21 -6.34 -8.95
N GLY A 135 20.66 -5.82 -7.84
CA GLY A 135 20.82 -4.45 -7.38
C GLY A 135 19.97 -3.43 -8.16
N SER A 136 19.14 -3.87 -9.11
CA SER A 136 18.20 -2.96 -9.80
C SER A 136 17.02 -2.62 -8.93
N ILE A 137 16.46 -1.42 -9.14
CA ILE A 137 15.23 -0.93 -8.51
C ILE A 137 14.30 -0.49 -9.63
N ASN A 138 13.18 -1.15 -9.78
CA ASN A 138 12.19 -0.83 -10.81
C ASN A 138 11.03 0.00 -10.27
N TRP A 139 10.72 -0.11 -9.00
CA TRP A 139 9.65 0.62 -8.32
C TRP A 139 10.23 1.51 -7.23
N LEU A 140 9.98 2.82 -7.31
CA LEU A 140 10.33 3.77 -6.25
C LEU A 140 9.16 3.89 -5.28
N PRO A 141 9.34 3.56 -4.01
CA PRO A 141 8.32 3.80 -3.01
C PRO A 141 8.23 5.29 -2.67
N VAL A 142 7.01 5.82 -2.61
CA VAL A 142 6.74 7.23 -2.28
C VAL A 142 6.27 7.37 -0.85
N CYS A 143 5.26 6.59 -0.48
CA CYS A 143 4.69 6.61 0.86
C CYS A 143 4.09 5.25 1.23
N ALA A 144 3.81 5.09 2.52
CA ALA A 144 3.24 3.88 3.10
C ALA A 144 1.95 4.16 3.86
N ASP A 145 1.04 3.19 3.85
CA ASP A 145 0.00 3.09 4.86
C ASP A 145 0.61 2.65 6.19
N ALA A 146 0.18 3.29 7.26
CA ALA A 146 0.45 2.82 8.60
C ALA A 146 -0.70 1.90 9.06
N HIS A 147 -0.35 0.66 9.42
CA HIS A 147 -1.28 -0.34 9.93
C HIS A 147 -1.15 -0.46 11.45
N GLY A 148 -2.28 -0.54 12.13
CA GLY A 148 -2.39 -0.62 13.57
C GLY A 148 -3.85 -0.81 14.00
N PHE A 149 -4.23 -0.17 15.10
CA PHE A 149 -5.60 -0.23 15.61
C PHE A 149 -6.30 1.11 15.40
N VAL A 150 -7.44 1.08 14.73
CA VAL A 150 -8.40 2.19 14.72
C VAL A 150 -9.30 2.06 15.93
N VAL A 151 -9.37 3.08 16.75
CA VAL A 151 -9.98 3.05 18.08
C VAL A 151 -11.08 4.11 18.17
N ASN A 152 -12.27 3.71 18.59
CA ASN A 152 -13.36 4.64 18.90
C ASN A 152 -13.17 5.18 20.31
N ARG A 153 -12.43 6.30 20.47
CA ARG A 153 -12.15 6.95 21.76
C ARG A 153 -13.43 7.35 22.48
N GLY A 154 -14.46 7.77 21.75
CA GLY A 154 -15.76 8.12 22.32
C GLY A 154 -16.42 6.96 23.09
N LEU A 155 -16.24 5.70 22.66
CA LEU A 155 -16.70 4.53 23.41
C LEU A 155 -15.93 4.33 24.72
N PHE A 156 -14.62 4.56 24.71
CA PHE A 156 -13.78 4.49 25.92
C PHE A 156 -14.24 5.53 26.97
N GLU A 157 -14.48 6.77 26.53
CA GLU A 157 -15.01 7.81 27.40
C GLU A 157 -16.43 7.50 27.90
N LYS A 158 -17.32 7.02 27.04
CA LYS A 158 -18.71 6.67 27.35
C LYS A 158 -18.83 5.62 28.45
N TYR A 159 -17.93 4.64 28.47
CA TYR A 159 -17.95 3.53 29.41
C TYR A 159 -16.90 3.63 30.52
N ASP A 160 -16.19 4.74 30.62
CA ASP A 160 -15.12 4.99 31.62
C ASP A 160 -14.03 3.88 31.57
N ILE A 161 -13.68 3.44 30.35
CA ILE A 161 -12.63 2.47 30.09
C ILE A 161 -11.37 3.26 29.66
N PRO A 162 -10.20 3.06 30.30
CA PRO A 162 -8.98 3.77 29.87
C PRO A 162 -8.50 3.28 28.51
N LEU A 163 -7.96 4.21 27.68
CA LEU A 163 -7.29 3.85 26.43
C LEU A 163 -6.09 2.95 26.70
N PRO A 164 -5.87 1.91 25.86
CA PRO A 164 -4.73 1.02 26.00
C PRO A 164 -3.40 1.76 25.79
N THR A 165 -2.43 1.43 26.62
CA THR A 165 -1.04 1.93 26.53
C THR A 165 -0.02 0.82 26.28
N ASP A 166 -0.44 -0.42 26.50
CA ASP A 166 0.33 -1.66 26.35
C ASP A 166 -0.62 -2.82 26.05
N TYR A 167 -0.06 -4.02 25.86
CA TYR A 167 -0.84 -5.21 25.53
C TYR A 167 -1.82 -5.61 26.62
N ASP A 168 -1.42 -5.57 27.91
CA ASP A 168 -2.25 -5.99 29.03
C ASP A 168 -3.48 -5.06 29.18
N SER A 169 -3.29 -3.76 29.02
CA SER A 169 -4.39 -2.78 29.03
C SER A 169 -5.28 -2.91 27.80
N PHE A 170 -4.75 -3.32 26.63
CA PHE A 170 -5.53 -3.62 25.44
C PHE A 170 -6.45 -4.83 25.67
N VAL A 171 -5.93 -5.90 26.24
CA VAL A 171 -6.71 -7.08 26.61
C VAL A 171 -7.78 -6.73 27.66
N SER A 172 -7.38 -5.97 28.68
CA SER A 172 -8.31 -5.51 29.74
C SER A 172 -9.45 -4.68 29.16
N ALA A 173 -9.17 -3.81 28.19
CA ALA A 173 -10.19 -3.04 27.49
C ALA A 173 -11.16 -3.93 26.70
N CYS A 174 -10.64 -4.94 25.98
CA CYS A 174 -11.47 -5.91 25.26
C CYS A 174 -12.44 -6.62 26.20
N GLN A 175 -11.96 -7.04 27.37
CA GLN A 175 -12.78 -7.71 28.40
C GLN A 175 -13.83 -6.76 29.00
N ALA A 176 -13.43 -5.52 29.28
CA ALA A 176 -14.35 -4.52 29.82
C ALA A 176 -15.50 -4.19 28.84
N PHE A 177 -15.19 -4.03 27.55
CA PHE A 177 -16.22 -3.83 26.52
C PHE A 177 -17.18 -5.00 26.42
N ALA A 178 -16.68 -6.23 26.52
CA ALA A 178 -17.52 -7.43 26.50
C ALA A 178 -18.56 -7.42 27.65
N GLN A 179 -18.23 -6.88 28.83
CA GLN A 179 -19.15 -6.77 29.97
C GLN A 179 -20.31 -5.79 29.70
N VAL A 180 -20.12 -4.83 28.83
CA VAL A 180 -21.16 -3.83 28.48
C VAL A 180 -21.82 -4.14 27.13
N GLY A 181 -21.55 -5.32 26.55
CA GLY A 181 -22.19 -5.78 25.30
C GLY A 181 -21.62 -5.13 24.04
N VAL A 182 -20.43 -4.54 24.11
CA VAL A 182 -19.70 -4.00 22.97
C VAL A 182 -18.56 -4.97 22.59
N ARG A 183 -18.35 -5.21 21.31
CA ARG A 183 -17.19 -5.97 20.86
C ARG A 183 -15.93 -5.15 21.09
N GLY A 184 -14.97 -5.67 21.87
CA GLY A 184 -13.71 -4.96 22.15
C GLY A 184 -12.82 -4.83 20.92
N PHE A 185 -12.59 -5.96 20.23
CA PHE A 185 -11.75 -6.00 19.04
C PHE A 185 -12.22 -7.07 18.04
N THR A 186 -12.12 -6.76 16.75
CA THR A 186 -12.13 -7.69 15.63
C THR A 186 -11.51 -7.01 14.39
N ALA A 187 -11.53 -7.66 13.22
CA ALA A 187 -11.13 -7.09 11.94
C ALA A 187 -11.84 -7.80 10.79
N ASP A 188 -11.59 -7.36 9.57
CA ASP A 188 -12.10 -7.91 8.31
C ASP A 188 -11.37 -9.19 7.90
N TYR A 189 -11.37 -10.18 8.80
CA TYR A 189 -10.63 -11.45 8.66
C TYR A 189 -11.16 -12.39 7.58
N ALA A 190 -12.20 -12.03 6.84
CA ALA A 190 -12.57 -12.70 5.61
C ALA A 190 -11.49 -12.59 4.52
N TYR A 191 -10.52 -11.70 4.72
CA TYR A 191 -9.39 -11.50 3.81
C TYR A 191 -8.09 -12.07 4.40
N ASP A 192 -7.42 -12.92 3.63
CA ASP A 192 -6.18 -13.58 4.06
C ASP A 192 -5.09 -12.57 4.45
N TYR A 193 -4.98 -11.47 3.71
CA TYR A 193 -3.98 -10.44 3.98
C TYR A 193 -4.21 -9.75 5.33
N THR A 194 -5.45 -9.53 5.78
CA THR A 194 -5.72 -8.96 7.11
C THR A 194 -5.22 -9.87 8.23
N CYS A 195 -5.38 -11.20 8.06
CA CYS A 195 -4.83 -12.18 9.00
C CYS A 195 -3.29 -12.08 9.06
N MET A 196 -2.65 -12.02 7.89
CA MET A 196 -1.19 -11.93 7.78
C MET A 196 -0.65 -10.61 8.34
N GLU A 197 -1.27 -9.50 8.01
CA GLU A 197 -0.87 -8.17 8.47
C GLU A 197 -1.04 -8.01 9.99
N THR A 198 -2.12 -8.57 10.56
CA THR A 198 -2.31 -8.60 12.02
C THR A 198 -1.20 -9.41 12.71
N LEU A 199 -0.90 -10.61 12.20
CA LEU A 199 0.18 -11.46 12.72
C LEU A 199 1.53 -10.76 12.64
N GLN A 200 1.84 -10.12 11.51
CA GLN A 200 3.09 -9.38 11.30
C GLN A 200 3.20 -8.17 12.24
N GLY A 201 2.13 -7.40 12.38
CA GLY A 201 2.11 -6.23 13.26
C GLY A 201 2.31 -6.60 14.74
N LEU A 202 1.62 -7.63 15.22
CA LEU A 202 1.76 -8.14 16.58
C LEU A 202 3.16 -8.71 16.88
N SER A 203 3.88 -9.12 15.86
CA SER A 203 5.18 -9.78 15.96
C SER A 203 6.31 -8.99 15.30
N ALA A 204 6.07 -7.71 14.99
CA ALA A 204 7.00 -6.88 14.23
C ALA A 204 8.40 -6.82 14.86
N SER A 205 8.50 -6.71 16.18
CA SER A 205 9.78 -6.71 16.89
C SER A 205 10.58 -8.01 16.70
N ALA A 206 9.91 -9.15 16.71
CA ALA A 206 10.53 -10.46 16.46
C ALA A 206 10.95 -10.60 15.00
N LEU A 207 10.08 -10.20 14.06
CA LEU A 207 10.34 -10.26 12.63
C LEU A 207 11.43 -9.28 12.17
N ALA A 208 11.56 -8.11 12.83
CA ALA A 208 12.61 -7.13 12.60
C ALA A 208 13.94 -7.47 13.30
N SER A 209 13.94 -8.46 14.20
CA SER A 209 15.16 -8.92 14.88
C SER A 209 16.18 -9.50 13.91
N SER A 210 17.45 -9.62 14.33
CA SER A 210 18.50 -10.27 13.53
C SER A 210 18.12 -11.69 13.08
N ALA A 211 17.39 -12.43 13.92
CA ALA A 211 16.92 -13.78 13.60
C ALA A 211 15.80 -13.74 12.54
N GLY A 212 14.86 -12.80 12.65
CA GLY A 212 13.79 -12.59 11.67
C GLY A 212 14.33 -12.15 10.31
N VAL A 213 15.26 -11.20 10.30
CA VAL A 213 15.93 -10.74 9.07
C VAL A 213 16.70 -11.89 8.41
N LYS A 214 17.46 -12.67 9.19
CA LYS A 214 18.19 -13.83 8.68
C LYS A 214 17.25 -14.86 8.03
N TRP A 215 16.13 -15.17 8.70
CA TRP A 215 15.12 -16.08 8.13
C TRP A 215 14.54 -15.54 6.82
N ARG A 216 14.13 -14.27 6.78
CA ARG A 216 13.54 -13.64 5.59
C ARG A 216 14.51 -13.65 4.40
N THR A 217 15.79 -13.33 4.64
CA THR A 217 16.84 -13.36 3.61
C THR A 217 17.01 -14.77 3.05
N ALA A 218 17.13 -15.78 3.92
CA ALA A 218 17.27 -17.18 3.48
C ALA A 218 16.01 -17.69 2.75
N TYR A 219 14.82 -17.30 3.21
CA TYR A 219 13.55 -17.68 2.56
C TYR A 219 13.40 -17.07 1.17
N SER A 220 13.85 -15.83 0.99
CA SER A 220 13.76 -15.09 -0.28
C SER A 220 14.84 -15.47 -1.29
N ASP A 221 15.91 -16.16 -0.87
CA ASP A 221 16.96 -16.61 -1.77
C ASP A 221 16.56 -17.93 -2.48
N PRO A 222 16.25 -17.91 -3.78
CA PRO A 222 15.91 -19.12 -4.52
C PRO A 222 17.08 -20.12 -4.64
N ALA A 223 18.32 -19.67 -4.43
CA ALA A 223 19.51 -20.52 -4.44
C ALA A 223 19.74 -21.21 -3.10
N ASP A 224 19.14 -20.73 -2.02
CA ASP A 224 19.24 -21.36 -0.71
C ASP A 224 18.36 -22.62 -0.64
N THR A 225 18.99 -23.76 -0.80
CA THR A 225 18.35 -25.08 -0.67
C THR A 225 18.31 -25.58 0.77
N THR A 226 18.94 -24.87 1.71
CA THR A 226 19.03 -25.23 3.13
C THR A 226 17.85 -24.65 3.92
N ARG A 227 16.65 -24.66 3.35
CA ARG A 227 15.46 -24.10 4.02
C ARG A 227 15.36 -24.61 5.44
N VAL A 228 15.66 -23.73 6.38
CA VAL A 228 15.49 -23.97 7.80
C VAL A 228 13.99 -24.16 8.07
N GLY A 229 13.64 -25.22 8.80
CA GLY A 229 12.24 -25.43 9.22
C GLY A 229 11.76 -24.23 10.05
N LEU A 230 10.47 -23.89 9.95
CA LEU A 230 9.93 -22.75 10.69
C LEU A 230 10.13 -22.87 12.21
N ASP A 231 10.20 -24.07 12.73
CA ASP A 231 10.43 -24.40 14.14
C ASP A 231 11.82 -24.05 14.66
N GLU A 232 12.80 -23.84 13.76
CA GLU A 232 14.16 -23.42 14.09
C GLU A 232 14.41 -21.93 13.93
N THR A 233 13.36 -21.14 13.82
CA THR A 233 13.38 -19.69 13.48
C THR A 233 12.61 -18.86 14.51
N VAL A 234 12.24 -17.63 14.14
CA VAL A 234 11.36 -16.77 14.97
C VAL A 234 9.88 -17.18 14.93
N TRP A 235 9.48 -18.06 14.00
CA TRP A 235 8.08 -18.35 13.72
C TRP A 235 7.33 -19.04 14.87
N PRO A 236 7.92 -19.93 15.68
CA PRO A 236 7.24 -20.44 16.86
C PRO A 236 6.78 -19.34 17.82
N GLN A 237 7.62 -18.30 18.02
CA GLN A 237 7.26 -17.13 18.82
C GLN A 237 6.13 -16.33 18.16
N VAL A 238 6.20 -16.11 16.84
CA VAL A 238 5.19 -15.38 16.06
C VAL A 238 3.83 -16.07 16.16
N PHE A 239 3.79 -17.40 15.98
CA PHE A 239 2.54 -18.17 16.09
C PHE A 239 2.00 -18.19 17.52
N ALA A 240 2.87 -18.35 18.52
CA ALA A 240 2.46 -18.32 19.92
C ALA A 240 1.86 -16.96 20.30
N ARG A 241 2.42 -15.86 19.78
CA ARG A 241 1.89 -14.51 20.00
C ARG A 241 0.50 -14.36 19.39
N MET A 242 0.29 -14.85 18.16
CA MET A 242 -1.04 -14.81 17.51
C MET A 242 -2.06 -15.68 18.23
N GLU A 243 -1.69 -16.87 18.68
CA GLU A 243 -2.56 -17.76 19.45
C GLU A 243 -2.98 -17.12 20.79
N GLN A 244 -2.03 -16.48 21.47
CA GLN A 244 -2.30 -15.70 22.66
C GLN A 244 -3.27 -14.55 22.37
N PHE A 245 -3.01 -13.77 21.33
CA PHE A 245 -3.87 -12.64 20.95
C PHE A 245 -5.30 -13.08 20.64
N ILE A 246 -5.49 -14.16 19.88
CA ILE A 246 -6.81 -14.74 19.60
C ILE A 246 -7.54 -15.09 20.90
N THR A 247 -6.85 -15.74 21.82
CA THR A 247 -7.41 -16.16 23.10
C THR A 247 -7.80 -14.96 23.96
N ASP A 248 -6.89 -14.02 24.12
CA ASP A 248 -7.03 -12.87 25.03
C ASP A 248 -8.09 -11.86 24.56
N THR A 249 -8.25 -11.69 23.24
CA THR A 249 -9.25 -10.78 22.66
C THR A 249 -10.60 -11.42 22.44
N GLY A 250 -10.71 -12.74 22.61
CA GLY A 250 -11.94 -13.51 22.38
C GLY A 250 -12.32 -13.63 20.91
N LEU A 251 -11.35 -13.50 20.00
CA LEU A 251 -11.54 -13.82 18.58
C LEU A 251 -11.93 -15.29 18.43
N ASN A 252 -12.80 -15.56 17.48
CA ASN A 252 -13.29 -16.91 17.24
C ASN A 252 -13.57 -17.14 15.74
N ARG A 253 -14.00 -18.35 15.40
CA ARG A 253 -14.17 -18.73 13.99
C ARG A 253 -15.17 -17.87 13.22
N SER A 254 -16.17 -17.26 13.87
CA SER A 254 -17.12 -16.39 13.18
C SER A 254 -16.50 -15.07 12.75
N ASP A 255 -15.41 -14.63 13.37
CA ASP A 255 -14.69 -13.42 12.97
C ASP A 255 -14.05 -13.57 11.57
N LEU A 256 -13.80 -14.81 11.09
CA LEU A 256 -13.32 -15.10 9.74
C LEU A 256 -14.35 -14.80 8.63
N GLU A 257 -15.59 -14.51 8.99
CA GLU A 257 -16.65 -14.10 8.05
C GLU A 257 -16.78 -12.58 7.94
N ASN A 258 -16.10 -11.81 8.81
CA ASN A 258 -16.14 -10.37 8.79
C ASN A 258 -15.41 -9.83 7.54
N ASN A 259 -16.10 -9.00 6.78
CA ASN A 259 -15.56 -8.24 5.66
C ASN A 259 -15.56 -6.74 5.97
N TYR A 260 -15.10 -5.91 5.03
CA TYR A 260 -15.06 -4.45 5.18
C TYR A 260 -16.41 -3.85 5.60
N ASP A 261 -17.51 -4.28 4.95
CA ASP A 261 -18.84 -3.73 5.23
C ASP A 261 -19.29 -4.08 6.66
N THR A 262 -19.00 -5.31 7.11
CA THR A 262 -19.30 -5.76 8.48
C THR A 262 -18.55 -4.90 9.51
N ILE A 263 -17.24 -4.68 9.31
CA ILE A 263 -16.45 -3.86 10.23
C ILE A 263 -16.93 -2.42 10.22
N ALA A 264 -17.17 -1.85 9.04
CA ALA A 264 -17.66 -0.49 8.91
C ALA A 264 -19.00 -0.30 9.61
N GLU A 265 -19.94 -1.25 9.47
CA GLU A 265 -21.25 -1.21 10.12
C GLU A 265 -21.13 -1.31 11.66
N LEU A 266 -20.37 -2.28 12.16
CA LEU A 266 -20.17 -2.46 13.60
C LEU A 266 -19.52 -1.24 14.25
N PHE A 267 -18.51 -0.66 13.60
CA PHE A 267 -17.75 0.47 14.14
C PHE A 267 -18.58 1.76 14.09
N ALA A 268 -19.24 2.04 12.97
CA ALA A 268 -20.11 3.22 12.82
C ALA A 268 -21.32 3.19 13.78
N ASN A 269 -21.84 2.01 14.11
CA ASN A 269 -22.95 1.82 15.05
C ASN A 269 -22.50 1.72 16.51
N GLU A 270 -21.24 2.01 16.84
CA GLU A 270 -20.68 1.92 18.20
C GLU A 270 -20.81 0.53 18.84
N GLN A 271 -20.80 -0.54 18.02
CA GLN A 271 -20.86 -1.92 18.46
C GLN A 271 -19.46 -2.58 18.52
N LEU A 272 -18.44 -1.90 18.01
CA LEU A 272 -17.05 -2.30 17.98
C LEU A 272 -16.16 -1.17 18.48
N ALA A 273 -15.33 -1.45 19.49
CA ALA A 273 -14.47 -0.43 20.10
C ALA A 273 -13.15 -0.22 19.34
N MET A 274 -12.56 -1.30 18.84
CA MET A 274 -11.27 -1.29 18.15
C MET A 274 -11.28 -2.29 17.00
N TYR A 275 -10.63 -1.94 15.89
CA TYR A 275 -10.40 -2.88 14.81
C TYR A 275 -8.99 -2.70 14.22
N PHE A 276 -8.45 -3.76 13.61
CA PHE A 276 -7.24 -3.65 12.80
C PHE A 276 -7.58 -2.89 11.51
N GLY A 277 -6.79 -1.86 11.22
CA GLY A 277 -6.99 -1.03 10.03
C GLY A 277 -5.81 -0.12 9.75
N THR A 278 -5.99 0.79 8.80
CA THR A 278 -4.97 1.79 8.45
C THR A 278 -5.27 3.14 9.09
N SER A 279 -4.26 4.00 9.14
CA SER A 279 -4.38 5.38 9.61
C SER A 279 -5.45 6.18 8.84
N ALA A 280 -5.64 5.88 7.55
CA ALA A 280 -6.69 6.51 6.73
C ALA A 280 -8.12 6.23 7.25
N GLY A 281 -8.34 5.07 7.90
CA GLY A 281 -9.62 4.72 8.50
C GLY A 281 -10.06 5.68 9.61
N VAL A 282 -9.13 6.30 10.30
CA VAL A 282 -9.44 7.25 11.40
C VAL A 282 -10.20 8.47 10.88
N GLN A 283 -9.71 9.10 9.81
CA GLN A 283 -10.35 10.30 9.27
C GLN A 283 -11.73 10.00 8.70
N GLN A 284 -11.90 8.85 8.05
CA GLN A 284 -13.19 8.41 7.54
C GLN A 284 -14.30 8.42 8.60
N TYR A 285 -14.02 7.97 9.82
CA TYR A 285 -15.01 7.94 10.90
C TYR A 285 -15.14 9.28 11.64
N ARG A 286 -14.06 10.07 11.70
CA ARG A 286 -14.15 11.46 12.19
C ARG A 286 -15.09 12.30 11.33
N ASP A 287 -15.07 12.12 10.02
CA ASP A 287 -15.96 12.79 9.08
C ASP A 287 -17.44 12.38 9.30
N GLN A 288 -17.67 11.20 9.88
CA GLN A 288 -18.99 10.72 10.30
C GLN A 288 -19.37 11.16 11.73
N GLY A 289 -18.49 11.89 12.41
CA GLY A 289 -18.75 12.44 13.76
C GLY A 289 -18.32 11.53 14.90
N LEU A 290 -17.60 10.43 14.64
CA LEU A 290 -17.03 9.60 15.70
C LEU A 290 -15.70 10.17 16.18
N ASP A 291 -15.45 10.10 17.47
CA ASP A 291 -14.14 10.44 18.04
C ASP A 291 -13.20 9.25 17.97
N THR A 292 -12.32 9.25 16.98
CA THR A 292 -11.43 8.14 16.67
C THR A 292 -9.96 8.54 16.76
N VAL A 293 -9.11 7.58 17.16
CA VAL A 293 -7.66 7.69 17.20
C VAL A 293 -7.03 6.46 16.56
N PHE A 294 -5.76 6.58 16.19
CA PHE A 294 -4.96 5.49 15.64
C PHE A 294 -3.88 5.06 16.62
N MET A 295 -3.76 3.78 16.87
CA MET A 295 -2.81 3.22 17.84
C MET A 295 -1.92 2.17 17.20
N PRO A 296 -0.63 2.11 17.59
CA PRO A 296 0.31 1.09 17.12
C PRO A 296 -0.01 -0.28 17.71
N PHE A 297 0.61 -1.32 17.14
CA PHE A 297 0.63 -2.65 17.76
C PHE A 297 1.47 -2.63 19.03
N PHE A 298 1.02 -3.39 20.02
CA PHE A 298 1.76 -3.66 21.25
C PHE A 298 2.52 -4.98 21.08
N ASN A 299 3.83 -4.88 21.01
CA ASN A 299 4.73 -6.02 20.88
C ASN A 299 5.30 -6.44 22.25
N ASP A 300 6.14 -7.47 22.24
CA ASP A 300 6.81 -7.95 23.45
C ASP A 300 7.70 -6.83 24.06
N ASN A 301 7.96 -6.96 25.36
CA ASN A 301 8.78 -6.00 26.12
C ASN A 301 8.20 -4.57 26.23
N GLY A 302 6.90 -4.39 25.96
CA GLY A 302 6.24 -3.09 25.98
C GLY A 302 6.57 -2.19 24.79
N GLU A 303 7.23 -2.73 23.77
CA GLU A 303 7.52 -2.00 22.55
C GLU A 303 6.25 -1.75 21.73
N LYS A 304 6.21 -0.62 21.06
CA LYS A 304 5.15 -0.26 20.12
C LYS A 304 5.70 -0.28 18.71
N TRP A 305 4.97 -0.92 17.81
CA TRP A 305 5.37 -1.09 16.42
C TRP A 305 4.23 -0.75 15.48
N LEU A 306 4.58 -0.24 14.30
CA LEU A 306 3.70 -0.15 13.15
C LEU A 306 4.08 -1.23 12.14
N MET A 307 3.09 -1.80 11.50
CA MET A 307 3.30 -2.43 10.21
C MET A 307 3.05 -1.37 9.13
N THR A 308 3.85 -1.35 8.08
CA THR A 308 3.67 -0.42 6.96
C THR A 308 3.66 -1.18 5.64
N THR A 309 2.78 -0.77 4.73
CA THR A 309 2.75 -1.30 3.37
C THR A 309 2.86 -0.17 2.37
N PRO A 310 3.55 -0.36 1.23
CA PRO A 310 3.66 0.69 0.22
C PRO A 310 2.28 1.07 -0.31
N TYR A 311 1.88 2.31 -0.07
CA TYR A 311 0.63 2.85 -0.61
C TYR A 311 0.79 3.38 -2.03
N PHE A 312 1.93 3.99 -2.31
CA PHE A 312 2.20 4.60 -3.60
C PHE A 312 3.62 4.28 -4.06
N GLN A 313 3.72 3.63 -5.21
CA GLN A 313 4.97 3.26 -5.86
C GLN A 313 4.94 3.74 -7.29
N ILE A 314 6.09 4.14 -7.83
CA ILE A 314 6.24 4.68 -9.19
C ILE A 314 7.28 3.87 -9.94
N ALA A 315 6.96 3.50 -11.18
CA ALA A 315 7.89 2.90 -12.13
C ALA A 315 7.82 3.57 -13.50
N LEU A 316 8.88 3.43 -14.27
CA LEU A 316 8.99 3.93 -15.63
C LEU A 316 9.07 2.78 -16.63
N ASN A 317 8.38 2.94 -17.75
CA ASN A 317 8.42 1.99 -18.86
C ASN A 317 9.83 1.95 -19.48
N ARG A 318 10.36 0.73 -19.67
CA ARG A 318 11.69 0.51 -20.26
C ARG A 318 11.81 1.00 -21.71
N GLU A 319 10.70 1.05 -22.45
CA GLU A 319 10.72 1.59 -23.83
C GLU A 319 11.23 3.02 -23.90
N LEU A 320 11.17 3.80 -22.82
CA LEU A 320 11.78 5.13 -22.72
C LEU A 320 13.30 5.13 -22.92
N GLU A 321 13.98 3.99 -22.72
CA GLU A 321 15.43 3.86 -22.96
C GLU A 321 15.76 4.03 -24.45
N ASN A 322 14.80 3.78 -25.33
CA ASN A 322 14.94 3.86 -26.79
C ASN A 322 14.64 5.25 -27.36
N ASP A 323 14.10 6.20 -26.53
CA ASP A 323 13.78 7.57 -26.92
C ASP A 323 14.27 8.55 -25.85
N GLU A 324 15.44 9.13 -26.09
CA GLU A 324 16.09 10.05 -25.16
C GLU A 324 15.23 11.29 -24.87
N ALA A 325 14.56 11.86 -25.86
CA ALA A 325 13.76 13.06 -25.68
C ALA A 325 12.52 12.77 -24.82
N ARG A 326 11.84 11.67 -25.08
CA ARG A 326 10.69 11.20 -24.31
C ARG A 326 11.11 10.79 -22.88
N ARG A 327 12.20 10.07 -22.75
CA ARG A 327 12.78 9.71 -21.44
C ARG A 327 13.09 10.95 -20.60
N ASN A 328 13.72 11.98 -21.17
CA ASN A 328 14.03 13.19 -20.44
C ASN A 328 12.76 13.92 -19.95
N LYS A 329 11.69 13.93 -20.74
CA LYS A 329 10.38 14.46 -20.31
C LYS A 329 9.81 13.61 -19.16
N ALA A 330 9.80 12.27 -19.29
CA ALA A 330 9.30 11.36 -18.27
C ALA A 330 10.09 11.49 -16.94
N MET A 331 11.42 11.63 -17.01
CA MET A 331 12.25 11.88 -15.83
C MET A 331 11.96 13.22 -15.15
N ARG A 332 11.61 14.27 -15.90
CA ARG A 332 11.13 15.55 -15.33
C ARG A 332 9.80 15.36 -14.61
N VAL A 333 8.88 14.56 -15.17
CA VAL A 333 7.62 14.23 -14.54
C VAL A 333 7.88 13.43 -13.25
N LEU A 334 8.71 12.38 -13.29
CA LEU A 334 9.10 11.62 -12.13
C LEU A 334 9.68 12.50 -11.01
N LYS A 335 10.58 13.42 -11.37
CA LYS A 335 11.17 14.35 -10.41
C LYS A 335 10.12 15.22 -9.72
N VAL A 336 9.10 15.69 -10.43
CA VAL A 336 8.00 16.46 -9.82
C VAL A 336 7.14 15.54 -8.95
N MET A 337 6.83 14.32 -9.43
CA MET A 337 6.07 13.34 -8.66
C MET A 337 6.76 12.95 -7.35
N MET A 338 8.08 12.92 -7.32
CA MET A 338 8.90 12.62 -6.14
C MET A 338 9.27 13.86 -5.32
N SER A 339 8.85 15.06 -5.71
CA SER A 339 9.12 16.28 -4.96
C SER A 339 8.40 16.31 -3.61
N ALA A 340 8.96 17.02 -2.64
CA ALA A 340 8.39 17.14 -1.30
C ALA A 340 6.93 17.65 -1.32
N ASP A 341 6.63 18.63 -2.18
CA ASP A 341 5.27 19.17 -2.29
C ASP A 341 4.28 18.16 -2.87
N ALA A 342 4.68 17.41 -3.91
CA ALA A 342 3.85 16.35 -4.49
C ALA A 342 3.61 15.22 -3.48
N GLN A 343 4.65 14.80 -2.76
CA GLN A 343 4.54 13.76 -1.73
C GLN A 343 3.67 14.22 -0.56
N ASN A 344 3.77 15.48 -0.14
CA ASN A 344 2.88 16.04 0.88
C ASN A 344 1.39 15.98 0.47
N LEU A 345 1.08 16.16 -0.82
CA LEU A 345 -0.30 16.01 -1.31
C LEU A 345 -0.79 14.57 -1.17
N VAL A 346 0.05 13.60 -1.52
CA VAL A 346 -0.29 12.18 -1.38
C VAL A 346 -0.43 11.79 0.10
N CYS A 347 0.56 12.15 0.93
CA CYS A 347 0.58 11.75 2.34
C CYS A 347 -0.55 12.40 3.14
N ALA A 348 -0.74 13.71 3.02
CA ALA A 348 -1.77 14.43 3.78
C ALA A 348 -3.20 14.06 3.37
N GLY A 349 -3.40 13.78 2.06
CA GLY A 349 -4.71 13.40 1.56
C GLY A 349 -5.14 11.97 1.91
N GLN A 350 -4.19 11.13 2.34
CA GLN A 350 -4.40 9.70 2.62
C GLN A 350 -3.95 9.29 4.04
N ASP A 351 -3.49 10.24 4.87
CA ASP A 351 -2.90 9.96 6.20
C ASP A 351 -1.80 8.89 6.16
N THR A 352 -0.94 8.96 5.13
CA THR A 352 0.16 8.04 4.91
C THR A 352 1.50 8.63 5.35
N LEU A 353 2.53 7.81 5.43
CA LEU A 353 3.89 8.20 5.82
C LEU A 353 4.79 8.28 4.59
N SER A 354 5.51 9.39 4.41
CA SER A 354 6.50 9.52 3.34
C SER A 354 7.73 8.64 3.60
N TYR A 355 8.24 8.02 2.54
CA TYR A 355 9.53 7.33 2.54
C TYR A 355 10.71 8.21 2.15
N SER A 356 10.48 9.49 1.85
CA SER A 356 11.53 10.41 1.41
C SER A 356 12.22 11.10 2.58
N GLN A 357 13.56 11.19 2.48
CA GLN A 357 14.40 11.95 3.40
C GLN A 357 14.15 13.46 3.31
N ASP A 358 13.69 13.94 2.17
CA ASP A 358 13.46 15.36 1.89
C ASP A 358 12.07 15.84 2.33
N VAL A 359 11.18 14.91 2.69
CA VAL A 359 9.81 15.22 3.15
C VAL A 359 9.76 15.13 4.66
N PRO A 360 9.58 16.27 5.38
CA PRO A 360 9.37 16.23 6.81
C PRO A 360 8.16 15.36 7.16
N LEU A 361 8.34 14.41 8.07
CA LEU A 361 7.23 13.63 8.58
C LEU A 361 6.18 14.58 9.17
N ARG A 362 5.05 14.67 8.51
CA ARG A 362 3.89 15.43 8.98
C ARG A 362 2.91 14.43 9.55
N PHE A 363 2.76 14.50 10.87
CA PHE A 363 1.73 13.73 11.53
C PHE A 363 0.45 14.57 11.50
N THR A 364 -0.54 14.11 10.79
CA THR A 364 -1.91 14.58 10.95
C THR A 364 -2.37 14.25 12.37
N ASP A 365 -3.52 14.79 12.80
CA ASP A 365 -4.07 14.44 14.13
C ASP A 365 -4.29 12.92 14.27
N ALA A 366 -4.55 12.23 13.16
CA ALA A 366 -4.71 10.78 13.13
C ALA A 366 -3.43 10.02 13.49
N LEU A 367 -2.28 10.58 13.13
CA LEU A 367 -0.97 9.95 13.29
C LEU A 367 -0.17 10.48 14.51
N SER A 368 -0.72 11.43 15.28
CA SER A 368 0.00 12.05 16.41
C SER A 368 0.46 11.03 17.43
N ASP A 369 -0.38 10.03 17.74
CA ASP A 369 -0.13 9.03 18.77
C ASP A 369 0.92 7.99 18.36
N VAL A 370 1.21 7.88 17.05
CA VAL A 370 2.24 6.98 16.53
C VAL A 370 3.56 7.67 16.21
N ARG A 371 3.61 9.02 16.37
CA ARG A 371 4.84 9.78 16.09
C ARG A 371 6.08 9.19 16.76
N PRO A 372 6.10 8.87 18.07
CA PRO A 372 7.28 8.31 18.72
C PRO A 372 7.74 7.00 18.07
N VAL A 373 6.78 6.15 17.67
CA VAL A 373 7.08 4.86 17.04
C VAL A 373 7.78 5.04 15.69
N VAL A 374 7.35 6.05 14.91
CA VAL A 374 7.99 6.40 13.63
C VAL A 374 9.37 7.02 13.85
N GLU A 375 9.49 7.93 14.79
CA GLU A 375 10.77 8.59 15.12
C GLU A 375 11.82 7.60 15.65
N GLU A 376 11.38 6.56 16.36
CA GLU A 376 12.24 5.45 16.85
C GLU A 376 12.50 4.38 15.77
N ASN A 377 11.92 4.53 14.58
CA ASN A 377 12.00 3.58 13.46
C ASN A 377 11.49 2.16 13.81
N HIS A 378 10.48 2.06 14.67
CA HIS A 378 9.80 0.83 15.01
C HIS A 378 8.72 0.51 13.96
N MET A 379 9.14 0.42 12.71
CA MET A 379 8.27 0.12 11.57
C MET A 379 8.71 -1.17 10.89
N TYR A 380 7.78 -2.08 10.68
CA TYR A 380 7.97 -3.31 9.91
C TYR A 380 7.33 -3.14 8.52
N ILE A 381 8.08 -3.52 7.48
CA ILE A 381 7.69 -3.39 6.06
C ILE A 381 7.65 -4.79 5.46
#